data_d28256134cb61c55c565d2a7d7a14938
#
_entry.id   d28256134cb61c55c565d2a7d7a14938
#
_cell.length_a   1.000
_cell.length_b   1.000
_cell.length_c   1.000
_cell.angle_alpha   90.00
_cell.angle_beta   90.00
_cell.angle_gamma   90.00
#
_symmetry.space_group_name_H-M   'P 1'
#
loop_
_entity.id
_entity.type
_entity.pdbx_description
1 polymer ?
#
loop_
_entity_poly.entity_id
_entity_poly.type
_entity_poly.pdbx_seq_one_letter_code
_entity_poly.pdbx_strand_id
1 'polypeptide(L)'
;MNTKKKLKDYIRKSVRKIKHRKGYGVHSPFAYSIITEVIEEKTPYYAYQRMRRLYPKGGVLSLKVAQLLFRLANRFRVRTVLEIGCDGGYSILPLLLVDSRNKVISLATPQQKAACEQHLMLLHGSLNRVSFIGSLDQLPDGFVPDMVIINGDPSGQNAKDLLQWLLNHTHEHSLFMVRGIPPGHQLEPLWDEICECDQVEVTMDLFDYGLAIRLPNFFKQHYVVSF
;
A
#
# COMPACT_ATOMS: atom_id res chain seq x y z
N MET A 1 -3.16 -21.63 -11.49
CA MET A 1 -4.11 -20.83 -10.69
C MET A 1 -5.54 -21.28 -11.02
N ASN A 2 -6.29 -21.79 -10.05
CA ASN A 2 -7.53 -22.56 -10.24
C ASN A 2 -8.65 -21.69 -10.82
N THR A 3 -9.29 -22.09 -11.93
CA THR A 3 -10.39 -21.40 -12.63
C THR A 3 -11.58 -21.09 -11.69
N LYS A 4 -11.85 -21.98 -10.73
CA LYS A 4 -12.89 -21.80 -9.70
C LYS A 4 -12.57 -20.62 -8.75
N LYS A 5 -11.31 -20.39 -8.41
CA LYS A 5 -10.88 -19.25 -7.57
C LYS A 5 -11.09 -17.93 -8.32
N LYS A 6 -10.69 -17.86 -9.59
CA LYS A 6 -10.92 -16.68 -10.45
C LYS A 6 -12.40 -16.31 -10.58
N LEU A 7 -13.28 -17.28 -10.73
CA LEU A 7 -14.71 -17.05 -10.85
C LEU A 7 -15.31 -16.52 -9.54
N LYS A 8 -14.93 -17.09 -8.39
CA LYS A 8 -15.34 -16.58 -7.07
C LYS A 8 -14.89 -15.13 -6.85
N ASP A 9 -13.65 -14.81 -7.20
CA ASP A 9 -13.13 -13.46 -7.05
C ASP A 9 -13.84 -12.47 -7.97
N TYR A 10 -14.15 -12.87 -9.20
CA TYR A 10 -14.94 -12.06 -10.13
C TYR A 10 -16.34 -11.75 -9.59
N ILE A 11 -17.03 -12.76 -9.06
CA ILE A 11 -18.38 -12.60 -8.46
C ILE A 11 -18.30 -11.66 -7.24
N ARG A 12 -17.32 -11.86 -6.35
CA ARG A 12 -17.11 -11.00 -5.18
C ARG A 12 -16.85 -9.53 -5.58
N LYS A 13 -15.99 -9.30 -6.59
CA LYS A 13 -15.73 -7.95 -7.14
C LYS A 13 -17.00 -7.31 -7.71
N SER A 14 -17.83 -8.08 -8.41
CA SER A 14 -19.08 -7.58 -8.99
C SER A 14 -20.11 -7.20 -7.93
N VAL A 15 -20.27 -8.02 -6.89
CA VAL A 15 -21.17 -7.74 -5.76
C VAL A 15 -20.71 -6.49 -4.99
N ARG A 16 -19.40 -6.33 -4.75
CA ARG A 16 -18.85 -5.13 -4.10
C ARG A 16 -19.13 -3.85 -4.91
N LYS A 17 -18.99 -3.91 -6.24
CA LYS A 17 -19.31 -2.76 -7.11
C LYS A 17 -20.74 -2.26 -6.95
N ILE A 18 -21.67 -3.13 -6.64
CA ILE A 18 -23.08 -2.76 -6.46
C ILE A 18 -23.32 -2.20 -5.06
N LYS A 19 -22.77 -2.86 -4.02
CA LYS A 19 -23.08 -2.56 -2.61
C LYS A 19 -22.28 -1.39 -2.03
N HIS A 20 -21.04 -1.18 -2.46
CA HIS A 20 -20.08 -0.27 -1.82
C HIS A 20 -19.57 0.81 -2.79
N ARG A 21 -20.48 1.50 -3.45
CA ARG A 21 -20.15 2.61 -4.36
C ARG A 21 -20.18 3.96 -3.64
N LYS A 22 -19.23 4.84 -3.96
CA LYS A 22 -19.22 6.27 -3.61
C LYS A 22 -19.38 6.57 -2.13
N GLY A 23 -18.83 5.73 -1.25
CA GLY A 23 -18.95 5.95 0.19
C GLY A 23 -20.39 5.86 0.72
N TYR A 24 -21.31 5.20 0.01
CA TYR A 24 -22.68 5.01 0.49
C TYR A 24 -22.68 4.27 1.83
N GLY A 25 -23.34 4.88 2.84
CA GLY A 25 -23.38 4.35 4.21
C GLY A 25 -22.15 4.66 5.06
N VAL A 26 -21.20 5.46 4.56
CA VAL A 26 -20.05 5.91 5.34
C VAL A 26 -20.42 7.18 6.10
N HIS A 27 -20.47 7.10 7.43
CA HIS A 27 -20.85 8.23 8.29
C HIS A 27 -19.66 9.08 8.75
N SER A 28 -18.43 8.56 8.66
CA SER A 28 -17.22 9.31 8.99
C SER A 28 -16.86 10.30 7.88
N PRO A 29 -16.82 11.62 8.12
CA PRO A 29 -16.40 12.61 7.14
C PRO A 29 -14.98 12.34 6.61
N PHE A 30 -14.07 11.90 7.48
CA PHE A 30 -12.72 11.53 7.11
C PHE A 30 -12.70 10.34 6.13
N ALA A 31 -13.34 9.23 6.51
CA ALA A 31 -13.40 8.04 5.65
C ALA A 31 -14.09 8.33 4.31
N TYR A 32 -15.17 9.14 4.34
CA TYR A 32 -15.85 9.60 3.14
C TYR A 32 -14.91 10.40 2.22
N SER A 33 -14.13 11.34 2.77
CA SER A 33 -13.16 12.11 1.97
C SER A 33 -12.07 11.22 1.36
N ILE A 34 -11.56 10.22 2.10
CA ILE A 34 -10.58 9.28 1.55
C ILE A 34 -11.17 8.45 0.41
N ILE A 35 -12.42 8.00 0.53
CA ILE A 35 -13.07 7.22 -0.53
C ILE A 35 -13.30 8.09 -1.78
N THR A 36 -13.87 9.27 -1.61
CA THR A 36 -14.29 10.09 -2.76
C THR A 36 -13.17 10.90 -3.39
N GLU A 37 -12.26 11.46 -2.58
CA GLU A 37 -11.20 12.37 -3.03
C GLU A 37 -9.86 11.68 -3.28
N VAL A 38 -9.68 10.42 -2.80
CA VAL A 38 -8.44 9.68 -3.00
C VAL A 38 -8.66 8.37 -3.75
N ILE A 39 -9.55 7.49 -3.27
CA ILE A 39 -9.72 6.16 -3.87
C ILE A 39 -10.45 6.26 -5.21
N GLU A 40 -11.55 7.00 -5.27
CA GLU A 40 -12.38 7.18 -6.47
C GLU A 40 -12.02 8.41 -7.32
N GLU A 41 -10.99 9.16 -6.93
CA GLU A 41 -10.51 10.36 -7.63
C GLU A 41 -10.20 10.07 -9.12
N LYS A 42 -10.73 10.91 -9.99
CA LYS A 42 -10.57 10.79 -11.45
C LYS A 42 -9.78 11.92 -12.09
N THR A 43 -9.51 12.98 -11.34
CA THR A 43 -8.75 14.12 -11.84
C THR A 43 -7.37 13.68 -12.31
N PRO A 44 -6.94 14.07 -13.51
CA PRO A 44 -5.65 13.69 -14.03
C PRO A 44 -4.53 14.48 -13.33
N TYR A 45 -3.59 13.76 -12.75
CA TYR A 45 -2.35 14.32 -12.20
C TYR A 45 -1.25 14.34 -13.26
N TYR A 46 -0.33 15.29 -13.16
CA TYR A 46 0.84 15.42 -14.07
C TYR A 46 1.65 14.12 -14.20
N ALA A 47 1.78 13.35 -13.12
CA ALA A 47 2.53 12.10 -13.09
C ALA A 47 1.86 10.95 -13.88
N TYR A 48 0.55 11.03 -14.15
CA TYR A 48 -0.19 9.92 -14.76
C TYR A 48 0.23 9.60 -16.19
N GLN A 49 0.68 10.60 -16.94
CA GLN A 49 1.20 10.36 -18.29
C GLN A 49 2.47 9.50 -18.26
N ARG A 50 3.36 9.77 -17.29
CA ARG A 50 4.59 8.99 -17.08
C ARG A 50 4.26 7.60 -16.56
N MET A 51 3.33 7.48 -15.61
CA MET A 51 2.87 6.19 -15.08
C MET A 51 2.30 5.28 -16.18
N ARG A 52 1.50 5.81 -17.13
CA ARG A 52 0.97 4.99 -18.24
C ARG A 52 2.05 4.28 -19.05
N ARG A 53 3.24 4.84 -19.14
CA ARG A 53 4.38 4.21 -19.83
C ARG A 53 5.10 3.16 -18.98
N LEU A 54 5.10 3.34 -17.66
CA LEU A 54 5.81 2.48 -16.71
C LEU A 54 4.98 1.27 -16.23
N TYR A 55 3.66 1.33 -16.37
CA TYR A 55 2.73 0.30 -15.89
C TYR A 55 1.96 -0.33 -17.06
N PRO A 56 2.55 -1.31 -17.74
CA PRO A 56 1.87 -2.02 -18.84
C PRO A 56 0.71 -2.86 -18.31
N LYS A 57 -0.27 -3.10 -19.16
CA LYS A 57 -1.39 -3.99 -18.84
C LYS A 57 -0.87 -5.41 -18.53
N GLY A 58 -1.36 -5.98 -17.43
CA GLY A 58 -0.94 -7.32 -16.97
C GLY A 58 0.41 -7.35 -16.25
N GLY A 59 1.00 -6.20 -15.95
CA GLY A 59 2.23 -6.10 -15.16
C GLY A 59 2.03 -6.47 -13.68
N VAL A 60 3.12 -6.43 -12.92
CA VAL A 60 3.18 -6.77 -11.48
C VAL A 60 2.20 -5.95 -10.64
N LEU A 61 2.09 -4.65 -10.95
CA LEU A 61 1.16 -3.73 -10.33
C LEU A 61 0.30 -3.06 -11.41
N SER A 62 -1.02 -2.95 -11.17
CA SER A 62 -1.90 -2.27 -12.12
C SER A 62 -1.70 -0.74 -12.06
N LEU A 63 -1.86 -0.07 -13.20
CA LEU A 63 -1.82 1.39 -13.26
C LEU A 63 -2.80 2.05 -12.26
N LYS A 64 -3.97 1.44 -12.04
CA LYS A 64 -4.97 1.93 -11.10
C LYS A 64 -4.45 1.96 -9.67
N VAL A 65 -3.76 0.91 -9.23
CA VAL A 65 -3.13 0.83 -7.90
C VAL A 65 -1.96 1.81 -7.80
N ALA A 66 -1.12 1.90 -8.84
CA ALA A 66 -0.03 2.88 -8.88
C ALA A 66 -0.55 4.33 -8.71
N GLN A 67 -1.64 4.67 -9.39
CA GLN A 67 -2.31 5.96 -9.24
C GLN A 67 -2.90 6.17 -7.83
N LEU A 68 -3.43 5.12 -7.20
CA LEU A 68 -3.89 5.19 -5.81
C LEU A 68 -2.73 5.46 -4.86
N LEU A 69 -1.62 4.75 -4.98
CA LEU A 69 -0.40 4.97 -4.16
C LEU A 69 0.09 6.41 -4.30
N PHE A 70 0.13 6.94 -5.53
CA PHE A 70 0.47 8.34 -5.77
C PHE A 70 -0.47 9.30 -5.03
N ARG A 71 -1.80 9.10 -5.13
CA ARG A 71 -2.79 9.98 -4.48
C ARG A 71 -2.72 9.90 -2.96
N LEU A 72 -2.54 8.68 -2.40
CA LEU A 72 -2.35 8.49 -0.96
C LEU A 72 -1.12 9.27 -0.48
N ALA A 73 0.03 9.08 -1.14
CA ALA A 73 1.25 9.76 -0.76
C ALA A 73 1.14 11.29 -0.89
N ASN A 74 0.43 11.78 -1.90
CA ASN A 74 0.16 13.21 -2.08
C ASN A 74 -0.78 13.75 -1.00
N ARG A 75 -1.88 13.07 -0.71
CA ARG A 75 -2.90 13.47 0.28
C ARG A 75 -2.34 13.54 1.71
N PHE A 76 -1.52 12.55 2.07
CA PHE A 76 -0.93 12.43 3.41
C PHE A 76 0.47 13.05 3.50
N ARG A 77 0.96 13.69 2.43
CA ARG A 77 2.29 14.35 2.38
C ARG A 77 3.42 13.41 2.79
N VAL A 78 3.34 12.15 2.37
CA VAL A 78 4.32 11.11 2.66
C VAL A 78 5.72 11.55 2.22
N ARG A 79 6.72 11.38 3.10
CA ARG A 79 8.13 11.68 2.88
C ARG A 79 9.02 10.45 3.03
N THR A 80 8.69 9.61 4.01
CA THR A 80 9.45 8.42 4.35
C THR A 80 8.60 7.18 4.12
N VAL A 81 9.15 6.22 3.40
CA VAL A 81 8.45 4.99 3.05
C VAL A 81 9.30 3.78 3.41
N LEU A 82 8.69 2.80 4.04
CA LEU A 82 9.23 1.45 4.19
C LEU A 82 8.47 0.51 3.25
N GLU A 83 9.18 -0.19 2.38
CA GLU A 83 8.62 -1.28 1.58
C GLU A 83 9.08 -2.61 2.14
N ILE A 84 8.16 -3.47 2.53
CA ILE A 84 8.40 -4.84 2.99
C ILE A 84 8.00 -5.79 1.85
N GLY A 85 8.98 -6.51 1.30
CA GLY A 85 8.78 -7.35 0.11
C GLY A 85 8.81 -6.54 -1.19
N CYS A 86 10.03 -6.29 -1.68
CA CYS A 86 10.25 -5.53 -2.91
C CYS A 86 9.59 -6.22 -4.12
N ASP A 87 8.73 -5.50 -4.83
CA ASP A 87 8.03 -5.96 -6.02
C ASP A 87 8.72 -5.55 -7.35
N GLY A 88 10.01 -5.23 -7.28
CA GLY A 88 10.78 -4.72 -8.41
C GLY A 88 10.61 -3.21 -8.61
N GLY A 89 10.15 -2.49 -7.58
CA GLY A 89 10.01 -1.04 -7.58
C GLY A 89 8.67 -0.52 -8.08
N TYR A 90 7.75 -1.40 -8.46
CA TYR A 90 6.44 -0.97 -8.97
C TYR A 90 5.61 -0.25 -7.92
N SER A 91 5.64 -0.66 -6.66
CA SER A 91 4.91 0.01 -5.58
C SER A 91 5.53 1.34 -5.15
N ILE A 92 6.86 1.49 -5.25
CA ILE A 92 7.55 2.69 -4.80
C ILE A 92 7.69 3.78 -5.88
N LEU A 93 7.69 3.43 -7.16
CA LEU A 93 7.77 4.39 -8.27
C LEU A 93 6.74 5.53 -8.19
N PRO A 94 5.44 5.25 -7.91
CA PRO A 94 4.43 6.31 -7.77
C PRO A 94 4.76 7.30 -6.67
N LEU A 95 5.34 6.83 -5.56
CA LEU A 95 5.67 7.63 -4.39
C LEU A 95 6.84 8.58 -4.70
N LEU A 96 7.82 8.10 -5.47
CA LEU A 96 8.95 8.91 -5.93
C LEU A 96 8.55 10.00 -6.94
N LEU A 97 7.38 9.86 -7.58
CA LEU A 97 6.82 10.86 -8.49
C LEU A 97 6.05 11.98 -7.76
N VAL A 98 5.69 11.80 -6.50
CA VAL A 98 4.95 12.82 -5.73
C VAL A 98 5.85 14.00 -5.38
N ASP A 99 7.03 13.72 -4.84
CA ASP A 99 7.99 14.77 -4.40
C ASP A 99 9.44 14.26 -4.53
N SER A 100 10.33 15.14 -4.90
CA SER A 100 11.76 14.82 -5.06
C SER A 100 12.47 14.53 -3.72
N ARG A 101 11.88 14.89 -2.61
CA ARG A 101 12.40 14.69 -1.26
C ARG A 101 11.99 13.35 -0.64
N ASN A 102 11.07 12.61 -1.28
CA ASN A 102 10.62 11.32 -0.76
C ASN A 102 11.77 10.32 -0.74
N LYS A 103 11.93 9.64 0.40
CA LYS A 103 12.93 8.61 0.64
C LYS A 103 12.25 7.27 0.89
N VAL A 104 12.81 6.22 0.34
CA VAL A 104 12.31 4.85 0.48
C VAL A 104 13.41 3.96 1.03
N ILE A 105 13.06 3.13 2.01
CA ILE A 105 13.85 1.96 2.37
C ILE A 105 13.05 0.73 1.92
N SER A 106 13.67 -0.11 1.11
CA SER A 106 13.03 -1.34 0.59
C SER A 106 13.75 -2.57 1.14
N LEU A 107 12.98 -3.43 1.80
CA LEU A 107 13.44 -4.74 2.23
C LEU A 107 13.42 -5.70 1.04
N ALA A 108 14.59 -6.08 0.56
CA ALA A 108 14.75 -6.79 -0.70
C ALA A 108 15.87 -7.84 -0.65
N THR A 109 15.66 -8.96 -1.32
CA THR A 109 16.74 -9.89 -1.67
C THR A 109 17.66 -9.25 -2.73
N PRO A 110 18.91 -9.76 -2.90
CA PRO A 110 19.81 -9.26 -3.94
C PRO A 110 19.20 -9.25 -5.35
N GLN A 111 18.40 -10.27 -5.68
CA GLN A 111 17.74 -10.37 -6.97
C GLN A 111 16.63 -9.32 -7.14
N GLN A 112 15.84 -9.12 -6.10
CA GLN A 112 14.79 -8.09 -6.08
C GLN A 112 15.39 -6.68 -6.17
N LYS A 113 16.50 -6.43 -5.45
CA LYS A 113 17.25 -5.16 -5.52
C LYS A 113 17.70 -4.89 -6.96
N ALA A 114 18.37 -5.84 -7.62
CA ALA A 114 18.85 -5.66 -9.00
C ALA A 114 17.69 -5.35 -9.97
N ALA A 115 16.57 -6.05 -9.87
CA ALA A 115 15.38 -5.78 -10.68
C ALA A 115 14.78 -4.39 -10.40
N CYS A 116 14.73 -3.98 -9.14
CA CYS A 116 14.25 -2.68 -8.73
C CYS A 116 15.14 -1.55 -9.23
N GLU A 117 16.47 -1.67 -9.09
CA GLU A 117 17.43 -0.70 -9.58
C GLU A 117 17.32 -0.48 -11.10
N GLN A 118 17.20 -1.59 -11.86
CA GLN A 118 16.99 -1.54 -13.31
C GLN A 118 15.70 -0.76 -13.66
N HIS A 119 14.62 -0.99 -12.92
CA HIS A 119 13.35 -0.31 -13.15
C HIS A 119 13.41 1.17 -12.75
N LEU A 120 14.08 1.49 -11.64
CA LEU A 120 14.26 2.86 -11.17
C LEU A 120 15.14 3.73 -12.10
N MET A 121 16.01 3.12 -12.89
CA MET A 121 16.78 3.84 -13.92
C MET A 121 15.90 4.55 -14.96
N LEU A 122 14.66 4.07 -15.15
CA LEU A 122 13.65 4.72 -16.01
C LEU A 122 13.17 6.06 -15.42
N LEU A 123 13.43 6.31 -14.13
CA LEU A 123 13.18 7.56 -13.44
C LEU A 123 14.49 8.22 -13.06
N HIS A 124 14.99 9.14 -13.88
CA HIS A 124 16.24 9.87 -13.59
C HIS A 124 16.26 10.46 -12.17
N GLY A 125 17.35 10.23 -11.43
CA GLY A 125 17.54 10.73 -10.07
C GLY A 125 16.75 9.99 -8.99
N SER A 126 16.15 8.83 -9.27
CA SER A 126 15.37 8.09 -8.28
C SER A 126 16.20 7.14 -7.43
N LEU A 127 17.30 6.61 -7.98
CA LEU A 127 18.15 5.62 -7.28
C LEU A 127 18.74 6.17 -5.98
N ASN A 128 19.14 7.42 -5.94
CA ASN A 128 19.71 8.05 -4.73
C ASN A 128 18.68 8.31 -3.62
N ARG A 129 17.42 8.03 -3.88
CA ARG A 129 16.31 8.17 -2.93
C ARG A 129 15.81 6.84 -2.39
N VAL A 130 16.37 5.73 -2.85
CA VAL A 130 16.00 4.37 -2.46
C VAL A 130 17.21 3.68 -1.85
N SER A 131 17.06 3.22 -0.61
CA SER A 131 18.02 2.38 0.07
C SER A 131 17.48 0.98 0.19
N PHE A 132 18.34 -0.03 0.14
CA PHE A 132 17.93 -1.43 0.26
C PHE A 132 18.52 -2.04 1.52
N ILE A 133 17.71 -2.82 2.23
CA ILE A 133 18.10 -3.59 3.40
C ILE A 133 17.76 -5.06 3.20
N GLY A 134 18.50 -5.97 3.82
CA GLY A 134 18.28 -7.41 3.76
C GLY A 134 17.40 -7.95 4.88
N SER A 135 17.29 -7.21 5.99
CA SER A 135 16.44 -7.54 7.15
C SER A 135 15.93 -6.28 7.83
N LEU A 136 14.86 -6.39 8.60
CA LEU A 136 14.30 -5.25 9.35
C LEU A 136 15.24 -4.71 10.42
N ASP A 137 16.15 -5.52 10.95
CA ASP A 137 17.17 -5.11 11.94
C ASP A 137 18.20 -4.11 11.37
N GLN A 138 18.28 -4.00 10.04
CA GLN A 138 19.14 -3.04 9.35
C GLN A 138 18.48 -1.68 9.15
N LEU A 139 17.24 -1.51 9.64
CA LEU A 139 16.58 -0.21 9.56
C LEU A 139 17.37 0.82 10.37
N PRO A 140 17.72 1.98 9.78
CA PRO A 140 18.48 3.00 10.50
C PRO A 140 17.76 3.49 11.77
N ASP A 141 18.51 3.73 12.83
CA ASP A 141 17.96 4.32 14.06
C ASP A 141 17.24 5.63 13.77
N GLY A 142 16.05 5.78 14.34
CA GLY A 142 15.24 6.98 14.16
C GLY A 142 14.55 7.10 12.79
N PHE A 143 14.65 6.09 11.91
CA PHE A 143 13.84 6.08 10.70
C PHE A 143 12.40 5.67 11.05
N VAL A 144 11.49 6.62 10.89
CA VAL A 144 10.05 6.42 11.15
C VAL A 144 9.30 6.66 9.84
N PRO A 145 8.70 5.63 9.23
CA PRO A 145 8.00 5.78 7.95
C PRO A 145 6.62 6.41 8.12
N ASP A 146 6.31 7.37 7.24
CA ASP A 146 4.95 7.89 7.07
C ASP A 146 4.03 6.84 6.41
N MET A 147 4.63 5.98 5.57
CA MET A 147 3.88 4.93 4.86
C MET A 147 4.67 3.64 4.83
N VAL A 148 4.00 2.53 5.14
CA VAL A 148 4.55 1.19 4.96
C VAL A 148 3.76 0.47 3.87
N ILE A 149 4.47 -0.07 2.88
CA ILE A 149 3.90 -0.93 1.84
C ILE A 149 4.34 -2.36 2.11
N ILE A 150 3.39 -3.27 2.21
CA ILE A 150 3.64 -4.68 2.51
C ILE A 150 3.16 -5.51 1.32
N ASN A 151 4.10 -5.95 0.49
CA ASN A 151 3.85 -6.75 -0.71
C ASN A 151 4.04 -8.26 -0.49
N GLY A 152 4.67 -8.64 0.61
CA GLY A 152 4.95 -10.01 1.00
C GLY A 152 5.55 -10.06 2.39
N ASP A 153 5.63 -11.24 2.96
CA ASP A 153 6.35 -11.48 4.21
C ASP A 153 7.73 -12.07 3.88
N PRO A 154 8.80 -11.28 3.97
CA PRO A 154 10.14 -11.75 3.66
C PRO A 154 10.78 -12.50 4.83
N SER A 155 10.21 -12.39 6.04
CA SER A 155 10.85 -12.87 7.28
C SER A 155 10.27 -14.18 7.79
N GLY A 156 9.09 -14.62 7.30
CA GLY A 156 8.35 -15.76 7.86
C GLY A 156 7.93 -15.55 9.33
N GLN A 157 7.90 -14.29 9.78
CA GLN A 157 7.41 -13.92 11.11
C GLN A 157 5.91 -14.20 11.20
N ASN A 158 5.41 -14.45 12.40
CA ASN A 158 3.98 -14.53 12.56
C ASN A 158 3.36 -13.12 12.42
N ALA A 159 2.09 -13.08 12.04
CA ALA A 159 1.38 -11.83 11.75
C ALA A 159 1.36 -10.84 12.93
N LYS A 160 1.23 -11.36 14.16
CA LYS A 160 1.21 -10.54 15.39
C LYS A 160 2.55 -9.88 15.66
N ASP A 161 3.64 -10.62 15.50
CA ASP A 161 4.99 -10.10 15.74
C ASP A 161 5.33 -9.02 14.72
N LEU A 162 4.97 -9.24 13.45
CA LEU A 162 5.15 -8.23 12.41
C LEU A 162 4.30 -6.98 12.68
N LEU A 163 3.04 -7.13 13.07
CA LEU A 163 2.19 -6.00 13.44
C LEU A 163 2.77 -5.24 14.64
N GLN A 164 3.18 -5.93 15.69
CA GLN A 164 3.79 -5.30 16.87
C GLN A 164 5.07 -4.55 16.50
N TRP A 165 5.89 -5.14 15.64
CA TRP A 165 7.08 -4.48 15.12
C TRP A 165 6.71 -3.19 14.35
N LEU A 166 5.72 -3.26 13.46
CA LEU A 166 5.22 -2.10 12.70
C LEU A 166 4.74 -0.98 13.62
N LEU A 167 3.96 -1.32 14.65
CA LEU A 167 3.43 -0.33 15.60
C LEU A 167 4.54 0.40 16.38
N ASN A 168 5.62 -0.32 16.70
CA ASN A 168 6.76 0.23 17.43
C ASN A 168 7.70 1.08 16.55
N HIS A 169 7.70 0.87 15.24
CA HIS A 169 8.60 1.56 14.30
C HIS A 169 7.90 2.57 13.38
N THR A 170 6.62 2.85 13.63
CA THR A 170 5.83 3.83 12.90
C THR A 170 5.23 4.86 13.86
N HIS A 171 4.86 6.03 13.34
CA HIS A 171 4.18 7.05 14.14
C HIS A 171 2.64 6.89 14.10
N GLU A 172 1.97 7.61 14.96
CA GLU A 172 0.51 7.54 15.13
C GLU A 172 -0.34 8.09 13.95
N HIS A 173 0.31 8.52 12.86
CA HIS A 173 -0.34 8.95 11.64
C HIS A 173 0.17 8.18 10.41
N SER A 174 0.89 7.08 10.63
CA SER A 174 1.41 6.27 9.53
C SER A 174 0.31 5.51 8.80
N LEU A 175 0.55 5.28 7.51
CA LEU A 175 -0.33 4.51 6.63
C LEU A 175 0.27 3.12 6.38
N PHE A 176 -0.58 2.10 6.34
CA PHE A 176 -0.20 0.77 5.89
C PHE A 176 -0.99 0.41 4.62
N MET A 177 -0.27 -0.02 3.58
CA MET A 177 -0.86 -0.57 2.37
C MET A 177 -0.45 -2.03 2.25
N VAL A 178 -1.37 -2.94 2.49
CA VAL A 178 -1.13 -4.40 2.51
C VAL A 178 -1.65 -5.02 1.23
N ARG A 179 -0.81 -5.77 0.51
CA ARG A 179 -1.19 -6.46 -0.73
C ARG A 179 -1.57 -7.91 -0.43
N GLY A 180 -2.59 -8.42 -1.12
CA GLY A 180 -2.94 -9.85 -1.01
C GLY A 180 -3.68 -10.19 0.28
N ILE A 181 -4.69 -9.39 0.61
CA ILE A 181 -5.53 -9.57 1.79
C ILE A 181 -6.71 -10.55 1.60
N PRO A 182 -7.11 -11.01 0.37
CA PRO A 182 -8.21 -11.96 0.25
C PRO A 182 -7.91 -13.30 0.93
N PRO A 183 -8.96 -14.03 1.36
CA PRO A 183 -8.83 -15.33 2.01
C PRO A 183 -7.93 -16.33 1.27
N GLY A 184 -7.00 -16.94 2.01
CA GLY A 184 -6.01 -17.88 1.51
C GLY A 184 -4.81 -17.23 0.80
N HIS A 185 -4.61 -15.91 0.95
CA HIS A 185 -3.38 -15.22 0.54
C HIS A 185 -2.41 -15.07 1.71
N GLN A 186 -1.13 -14.84 1.39
CA GLN A 186 -0.05 -14.83 2.37
C GLN A 186 -0.22 -13.80 3.48
N LEU A 187 -0.74 -12.62 3.15
CA LEU A 187 -0.89 -11.51 4.10
C LEU A 187 -2.30 -11.36 4.67
N GLU A 188 -3.21 -12.32 4.39
CA GLU A 188 -4.52 -12.37 5.05
C GLU A 188 -4.41 -12.33 6.59
N PRO A 189 -3.56 -13.18 7.24
CA PRO A 189 -3.47 -13.16 8.70
C PRO A 189 -2.98 -11.81 9.26
N LEU A 190 -2.03 -11.17 8.58
CA LEU A 190 -1.58 -9.82 8.99
C LEU A 190 -2.69 -8.78 8.84
N TRP A 191 -3.49 -8.88 7.77
CA TRP A 191 -4.61 -7.96 7.56
C TRP A 191 -5.69 -8.12 8.62
N ASP A 192 -5.98 -9.34 9.02
CA ASP A 192 -6.94 -9.63 10.09
C ASP A 192 -6.46 -9.05 11.43
N GLU A 193 -5.18 -9.26 11.80
CA GLU A 193 -4.59 -8.66 13.00
C GLU A 193 -4.63 -7.12 12.95
N ILE A 194 -4.36 -6.50 11.80
CA ILE A 194 -4.47 -5.04 11.61
C ILE A 194 -5.93 -4.58 11.81
N CYS A 195 -6.89 -5.32 11.28
CA CYS A 195 -8.30 -4.98 11.43
C CYS A 195 -8.79 -5.10 12.88
N GLU A 196 -8.22 -5.98 13.68
CA GLU A 196 -8.57 -6.17 15.09
C GLU A 196 -7.80 -5.22 16.03
N CYS A 197 -6.66 -4.67 15.59
CA CYS A 197 -5.78 -3.85 16.41
C CYS A 197 -6.40 -2.47 16.73
N ASP A 198 -6.54 -2.12 18.00
CA ASP A 198 -7.10 -0.85 18.45
C ASP A 198 -6.23 0.38 18.13
N GLN A 199 -4.93 0.19 17.89
CA GLN A 199 -4.01 1.27 17.50
C GLN A 199 -4.05 1.58 15.99
N VAL A 200 -4.96 0.93 15.25
CA VAL A 200 -5.25 1.19 13.84
C VAL A 200 -6.73 1.49 13.70
N GLU A 201 -7.08 2.76 13.67
CA GLU A 201 -8.46 3.21 13.82
C GLU A 201 -9.27 3.07 12.54
N VAL A 202 -8.66 3.30 11.38
CA VAL A 202 -9.39 3.24 10.10
C VAL A 202 -8.78 2.20 9.19
N THR A 203 -9.58 1.21 8.80
CA THR A 203 -9.19 0.19 7.82
C THR A 203 -10.16 0.17 6.63
N MET A 204 -9.62 0.01 5.42
CA MET A 204 -10.39 -0.04 4.18
C MET A 204 -9.97 -1.25 3.35
N ASP A 205 -10.87 -2.21 3.18
CA ASP A 205 -10.70 -3.37 2.31
C ASP A 205 -11.01 -2.98 0.86
N LEU A 206 -9.98 -2.92 0.01
CA LEU A 206 -10.05 -2.60 -1.41
C LEU A 206 -10.03 -3.85 -2.29
N PHE A 207 -10.33 -5.02 -1.73
CA PHE A 207 -10.32 -6.35 -2.32
C PHE A 207 -8.94 -7.00 -2.37
N ASP A 208 -8.05 -6.60 -3.28
CA ASP A 208 -6.69 -7.15 -3.39
C ASP A 208 -5.69 -6.44 -2.45
N TYR A 209 -6.11 -5.31 -1.88
CA TYR A 209 -5.31 -4.45 -1.01
C TYR A 209 -6.10 -4.00 0.22
N GLY A 210 -5.42 -3.95 1.35
CA GLY A 210 -5.89 -3.29 2.56
C GLY A 210 -5.20 -1.95 2.75
N LEU A 211 -5.97 -0.90 3.00
CA LEU A 211 -5.46 0.39 3.45
C LEU A 211 -5.79 0.54 4.94
N ALA A 212 -4.78 0.73 5.76
CA ALA A 212 -4.93 0.98 7.18
C ALA A 212 -4.28 2.30 7.55
N ILE A 213 -4.94 3.07 8.41
CA ILE A 213 -4.55 4.43 8.78
C ILE A 213 -4.59 4.53 10.29
N ARG A 214 -3.47 4.91 10.89
CA ARG A 214 -3.39 5.25 12.30
C ARG A 214 -3.85 6.70 12.47
N LEU A 215 -4.86 6.90 13.31
CA LEU A 215 -5.47 8.22 13.57
C LEU A 215 -5.93 8.29 15.02
N PRO A 216 -5.04 8.67 15.95
CA PRO A 216 -5.40 8.78 17.35
C PRO A 216 -6.63 9.68 17.53
N ASN A 217 -7.49 9.31 18.46
CA ASN A 217 -8.76 9.97 18.74
C ASN A 217 -9.89 9.72 17.72
N PHE A 218 -9.69 8.84 16.76
CA PHE A 218 -10.80 8.32 15.95
C PHE A 218 -11.33 7.01 16.54
N PHE A 219 -12.63 6.78 16.41
CA PHE A 219 -13.21 5.47 16.72
C PHE A 219 -12.77 4.45 15.67
N LYS A 220 -12.58 3.20 16.10
CA LYS A 220 -12.27 2.11 15.19
C LYS A 220 -13.37 1.91 14.15
N GLN A 221 -12.98 1.88 12.89
CA GLN A 221 -13.88 1.79 11.75
C GLN A 221 -13.27 0.90 10.67
N HIS A 222 -14.08 -0.02 10.16
CA HIS A 222 -13.71 -0.89 9.06
C HIS A 222 -14.65 -0.67 7.87
N TYR A 223 -14.10 -0.42 6.69
CA TYR A 223 -14.86 -0.17 5.47
C TYR A 223 -14.50 -1.16 4.38
N VAL A 224 -15.51 -1.66 3.69
CA VAL A 224 -15.34 -2.41 2.44
C VAL A 224 -15.61 -1.44 1.29
N VAL A 225 -14.62 -1.21 0.43
CA VAL A 225 -14.68 -0.21 -0.63
C VAL A 225 -14.54 -0.89 -2.00
N SER A 226 -15.33 -0.45 -2.96
CA SER A 226 -15.21 -0.90 -4.35
C SER A 226 -14.05 -0.18 -5.04
N PHE A 227 -12.98 -0.92 -5.30
CA PHE A 227 -11.80 -0.37 -5.97
C PHE A 227 -11.42 -1.18 -7.21
#